data_fe8c479261ca0c1e4e26d9ebd411a948
#
_entry.id   fe8c479261ca0c1e4e26d9ebd411a948
#
_cell.length_a   1.000
_cell.length_b   1.000
_cell.length_c   1.000
_cell.angle_alpha   90.00
_cell.angle_beta   90.00
_cell.angle_gamma   90.00
#
_symmetry.space_group_name_H-M   'P 1'
#
loop_
_entity.id
_entity.type
_entity.pdbx_description
1 polymer ?
#
loop_
_entity_poly.entity_id
_entity_poly.type
_entity_poly.pdbx_seq_one_letter_code
_entity_poly.pdbx_strand_id
1 'polypeptide(L)'
;MPLYQRTKHFRVYASNLVPGMLQTAEYATGLLRSITDFQGTPDDVADAVQARLNRSRVVHEGDHRFGLLLEETVLYYRVCDDVAMSGQLRYLLEIMSRPNVSLGIIPFTARRTMWPLEAFYAFDDRQVAVETLTAEVNITAPGEIHTYLKAFAKLSPIAVHGADARACIARALESVR
;
A
#
# COMPACT_ATOMS: atom_id res chain seq x y z
N MET A 1 -7.27 -10.90 19.55
CA MET A 1 -6.80 -11.18 18.18
C MET A 1 -6.29 -9.88 17.58
N PRO A 2 -5.07 -9.84 17.03
CA PRO A 2 -4.51 -8.65 16.42
C PRO A 2 -5.39 -8.10 15.28
N LEU A 3 -5.34 -6.78 15.05
CA LEU A 3 -6.18 -6.07 14.08
C LEU A 3 -6.14 -6.72 12.69
N TYR A 4 -4.95 -7.00 12.17
CA TYR A 4 -4.79 -7.59 10.84
C TYR A 4 -5.46 -8.97 10.73
N GLN A 5 -5.30 -9.81 11.74
CA GLN A 5 -5.86 -11.17 11.73
C GLN A 5 -7.37 -11.20 11.83
N ARG A 6 -7.99 -10.23 12.52
CA ARG A 6 -9.44 -10.18 12.67
C ARG A 6 -10.16 -9.42 11.54
N THR A 7 -9.44 -8.65 10.75
CA THR A 7 -10.02 -7.89 9.63
C THR A 7 -10.34 -8.80 8.48
N LYS A 8 -11.56 -8.75 7.99
CA LYS A 8 -12.03 -9.54 6.84
C LYS A 8 -11.83 -8.83 5.52
N HIS A 9 -12.04 -7.53 5.49
CA HIS A 9 -11.94 -6.72 4.29
C HIS A 9 -11.02 -5.54 4.52
N PHE A 10 -9.90 -5.53 3.84
CA PHE A 10 -8.97 -4.40 3.81
C PHE A 10 -9.27 -3.53 2.60
N ARG A 11 -9.41 -2.24 2.80
CA ARG A 11 -9.41 -1.23 1.74
C ARG A 11 -8.26 -0.30 1.99
N VAL A 12 -7.32 -0.28 1.07
CA VAL A 12 -6.08 0.48 1.22
C VAL A 12 -5.89 1.40 0.03
N TYR A 13 -5.70 2.67 0.30
CA TYR A 13 -5.31 3.66 -0.70
C TYR A 13 -3.90 4.14 -0.38
N ALA A 14 -3.04 4.15 -1.39
CA ALA A 14 -1.65 4.61 -1.26
C ALA A 14 -1.35 5.66 -2.33
N SER A 15 -0.84 6.81 -1.90
CA SER A 15 -0.53 7.94 -2.78
C SER A 15 0.97 8.15 -3.01
N ASN A 16 1.83 7.55 -2.20
CA ASN A 16 3.28 7.78 -2.26
C ASN A 16 4.13 6.51 -2.13
N LEU A 17 3.79 5.58 -1.27
CA LEU A 17 4.60 4.38 -1.00
C LEU A 17 3.79 3.11 -1.27
N VAL A 18 4.47 2.04 -1.60
CA VAL A 18 3.86 0.71 -1.61
C VAL A 18 3.32 0.42 -0.20
N PRO A 19 2.05 0.00 -0.06
CA PRO A 19 1.51 -0.33 1.25
C PRO A 19 2.36 -1.38 1.97
N GLY A 20 2.52 -1.21 3.28
CA GLY A 20 3.38 -2.07 4.09
C GLY A 20 3.12 -3.56 3.91
N MET A 21 1.84 -3.95 3.78
CA MET A 21 1.45 -5.36 3.57
C MET A 21 1.86 -5.93 2.21
N LEU A 22 2.23 -5.08 1.25
CA LEU A 22 2.70 -5.48 -0.08
C LEU A 22 4.20 -5.25 -0.28
N GLN A 23 4.92 -4.77 0.73
CA GLN A 23 6.34 -4.50 0.61
C GLN A 23 7.15 -5.79 0.64
N THR A 24 8.16 -5.87 -0.24
CA THR A 24 9.23 -6.86 -0.11
C THR A 24 10.16 -6.47 1.03
N ALA A 25 10.95 -7.42 1.53
CA ALA A 25 11.93 -7.17 2.58
C ALA A 25 12.94 -6.08 2.17
N GLU A 26 13.37 -6.10 0.92
CA GLU A 26 14.37 -5.16 0.38
C GLU A 26 13.82 -3.73 0.27
N TYR A 27 12.60 -3.59 -0.24
CA TYR A 27 11.91 -2.29 -0.30
C TYR A 27 11.69 -1.72 1.11
N ALA A 28 11.18 -2.54 2.01
CA ALA A 28 10.94 -2.15 3.40
C ALA A 28 12.25 -1.75 4.11
N THR A 29 13.34 -2.46 3.85
CA THR A 29 14.66 -2.13 4.42
C THR A 29 15.14 -0.76 3.95
N GLY A 30 15.07 -0.48 2.65
CA GLY A 30 15.46 0.83 2.10
C GLY A 30 14.64 1.97 2.68
N LEU A 31 13.31 1.80 2.72
CA LEU A 31 12.39 2.78 3.28
C LEU A 31 12.66 3.04 4.78
N LEU A 32 12.74 1.98 5.57
CA LEU A 32 12.90 2.10 7.02
C LEU A 32 14.26 2.68 7.41
N ARG A 33 15.31 2.40 6.63
CA ARG A 33 16.60 3.07 6.81
C ARG A 33 16.49 4.58 6.61
N SER A 34 15.83 5.02 5.55
CA SER A 34 15.61 6.45 5.31
C SER A 34 14.85 7.11 6.45
N ILE A 35 13.85 6.43 6.99
CA ILE A 35 13.05 6.95 8.12
C ILE A 35 13.92 7.03 9.38
N THR A 36 14.68 5.97 9.69
CA THR A 36 15.57 5.91 10.86
C THR A 36 16.64 7.01 10.78
N ASP A 37 17.26 7.19 9.61
CA ASP A 37 18.26 8.23 9.40
C ASP A 37 17.68 9.64 9.59
N PHE A 38 16.48 9.87 9.07
CA PHE A 38 15.79 11.15 9.23
C PHE A 38 15.43 11.42 10.70
N GLN A 39 14.90 10.43 11.41
CA GLN A 39 14.47 10.57 12.79
C GLN A 39 15.63 10.56 13.80
N GLY A 40 16.81 10.06 13.40
CA GLY A 40 17.95 9.90 14.29
C GLY A 40 17.73 8.87 15.40
N THR A 41 16.91 7.86 15.15
CA THR A 41 16.59 6.79 16.10
C THR A 41 17.61 5.65 16.02
N PRO A 42 17.72 4.77 17.06
CA PRO A 42 18.56 3.58 16.99
C PRO A 42 18.20 2.68 15.82
N ASP A 43 19.19 1.97 15.28
CA ASP A 43 19.02 1.03 14.17
C ASP A 43 18.31 -0.24 14.64
N ASP A 44 17.01 -0.29 14.43
CA ASP A 44 16.15 -1.46 14.63
C ASP A 44 15.50 -1.95 13.32
N VAL A 45 16.06 -1.54 12.18
CA VAL A 45 15.48 -1.78 10.85
C VAL A 45 15.21 -3.26 10.60
N ALA A 46 16.15 -4.14 10.93
CA ALA A 46 15.97 -5.58 10.71
C ALA A 46 14.75 -6.15 11.45
N ASP A 47 14.56 -5.76 12.71
CA ASP A 47 13.41 -6.20 13.52
C ASP A 47 12.11 -5.59 12.99
N ALA A 48 12.14 -4.32 12.58
CA ALA A 48 10.97 -3.64 12.02
C ALA A 48 10.55 -4.25 10.68
N VAL A 49 11.49 -4.62 9.82
CA VAL A 49 11.22 -5.35 8.57
C VAL A 49 10.56 -6.69 8.87
N GLN A 50 11.12 -7.46 9.81
CA GLN A 50 10.57 -8.77 10.18
C GLN A 50 9.14 -8.65 10.74
N ALA A 51 8.89 -7.66 11.57
CA ALA A 51 7.54 -7.39 12.10
C ALA A 51 6.56 -7.05 10.97
N ARG A 52 7.00 -6.27 9.99
CA ARG A 52 6.19 -5.91 8.82
C ARG A 52 5.87 -7.13 7.96
N LEU A 53 6.85 -7.98 7.68
CA LEU A 53 6.65 -9.22 6.93
C LEU A 53 5.70 -10.18 7.65
N ASN A 54 5.78 -10.27 8.96
CA ASN A 54 4.87 -11.10 9.76
C ASN A 54 3.42 -10.61 9.64
N ARG A 55 3.17 -9.31 9.67
CA ARG A 55 1.83 -8.75 9.45
C ARG A 55 1.33 -8.98 8.02
N SER A 56 2.21 -8.97 7.05
CA SER A 56 1.89 -9.15 5.63
C SER A 56 1.41 -10.57 5.30
N ARG A 57 1.59 -11.53 6.20
CA ARG A 57 1.12 -12.92 6.02
C ARG A 57 -0.37 -13.00 5.74
N VAL A 58 -1.17 -12.06 6.25
CA VAL A 58 -2.63 -12.02 6.01
C VAL A 58 -2.99 -11.98 4.53
N VAL A 59 -2.09 -11.50 3.67
CA VAL A 59 -2.31 -11.48 2.22
C VAL A 59 -2.29 -12.90 1.63
N HIS A 60 -1.52 -13.80 2.22
CA HIS A 60 -1.31 -15.17 1.77
C HIS A 60 -2.05 -16.22 2.57
N GLU A 61 -2.50 -15.89 3.76
CA GLU A 61 -3.07 -16.82 4.72
C GLU A 61 -4.43 -16.33 5.21
N GLY A 62 -5.33 -17.28 5.52
CA GLY A 62 -6.63 -16.97 6.10
C GLY A 62 -7.68 -16.52 5.09
N ASP A 63 -8.79 -16.04 5.63
CA ASP A 63 -9.96 -15.61 4.86
C ASP A 63 -10.06 -14.07 4.87
N HIS A 64 -9.17 -13.44 4.11
CA HIS A 64 -9.08 -11.98 3.99
C HIS A 64 -9.26 -11.54 2.54
N ARG A 65 -9.89 -10.38 2.34
CA ARG A 65 -10.09 -9.76 1.03
C ARG A 65 -9.43 -8.39 1.03
N PHE A 66 -8.79 -8.06 -0.09
CA PHE A 66 -8.01 -6.82 -0.22
C PHE A 66 -8.48 -6.04 -1.44
N GLY A 67 -8.97 -4.83 -1.20
CA GLY A 67 -9.15 -3.81 -2.23
C GLY A 67 -8.02 -2.79 -2.09
N LEU A 68 -7.16 -2.71 -3.08
CA LEU A 68 -5.96 -1.89 -3.04
C LEU A 68 -5.97 -0.92 -4.21
N LEU A 69 -5.79 0.36 -3.93
CA LEU A 69 -5.71 1.42 -4.94
C LEU A 69 -4.38 2.16 -4.76
N LEU A 70 -3.52 2.11 -5.77
CA LEU A 70 -2.24 2.80 -5.77
C LEU A 70 -2.27 3.92 -6.79
N GLU A 71 -1.89 5.14 -6.40
CA GLU A 71 -1.54 6.17 -7.37
C GLU A 71 -0.32 5.72 -8.18
N GLU A 72 -0.26 6.05 -9.44
CA GLU A 72 0.86 5.63 -10.30
C GLU A 72 2.22 6.10 -9.78
N THR A 73 2.27 7.23 -9.04
CA THR A 73 3.49 7.73 -8.37
C THR A 73 4.16 6.68 -7.50
N VAL A 74 3.38 5.81 -6.84
CA VAL A 74 3.88 4.74 -5.98
C VAL A 74 4.86 3.82 -6.72
N LEU A 75 4.65 3.63 -8.01
CA LEU A 75 5.47 2.75 -8.85
C LEU A 75 6.82 3.36 -9.22
N TYR A 76 7.00 4.67 -9.01
CA TYR A 76 8.18 5.42 -9.48
C TYR A 76 9.04 6.01 -8.37
N TYR A 77 8.51 6.21 -7.17
CA TYR A 77 9.31 6.71 -6.05
C TYR A 77 10.33 5.66 -5.61
N ARG A 78 11.60 6.02 -5.74
CA ARG A 78 12.72 5.11 -5.45
C ARG A 78 13.23 5.33 -4.04
N VAL A 79 12.67 4.57 -3.10
CA VAL A 79 13.06 4.58 -1.69
C VAL A 79 14.09 3.49 -1.36
N CYS A 80 14.50 2.74 -2.37
CA CYS A 80 15.50 1.68 -2.30
C CYS A 80 16.29 1.65 -3.61
N ASP A 81 17.32 0.80 -3.71
CA ASP A 81 18.09 0.67 -4.93
C ASP A 81 17.30 0.03 -6.09
N ASP A 82 17.87 0.06 -7.29
CA ASP A 82 17.19 -0.40 -8.50
C ASP A 82 16.86 -1.90 -8.46
N VAL A 83 17.69 -2.71 -7.82
CA VAL A 83 17.45 -4.16 -7.68
C VAL A 83 16.24 -4.40 -6.76
N ALA A 84 16.20 -3.74 -5.62
CA ALA A 84 15.09 -3.82 -4.68
C ALA A 84 13.79 -3.27 -5.29
N MET A 85 13.88 -2.16 -6.02
CA MET A 85 12.72 -1.57 -6.70
C MET A 85 12.17 -2.49 -7.78
N SER A 86 13.02 -3.10 -8.59
CA SER A 86 12.60 -4.09 -9.60
C SER A 86 11.94 -5.29 -8.95
N GLY A 87 12.49 -5.80 -7.85
CA GLY A 87 11.91 -6.90 -7.08
C GLY A 87 10.52 -6.55 -6.53
N GLN A 88 10.37 -5.32 -6.02
CA GLN A 88 9.09 -4.84 -5.51
C GLN A 88 8.02 -4.78 -6.61
N LEU A 89 8.35 -4.23 -7.77
CA LEU A 89 7.39 -4.12 -8.89
C LEU A 89 7.01 -5.51 -9.42
N ARG A 90 7.95 -6.44 -9.52
CA ARG A 90 7.65 -7.83 -9.88
C ARG A 90 6.73 -8.50 -8.87
N TYR A 91 6.93 -8.24 -7.59
CA TYR A 91 6.06 -8.75 -6.53
C TYR A 91 4.62 -8.22 -6.67
N LEU A 92 4.45 -6.96 -7.04
CA LEU A 92 3.10 -6.43 -7.31
C LEU A 92 2.41 -7.18 -8.46
N LEU A 93 3.15 -7.49 -9.53
CA LEU A 93 2.62 -8.29 -10.63
C LEU A 93 2.21 -9.69 -10.19
N GLU A 94 2.97 -10.30 -9.30
CA GLU A 94 2.68 -11.62 -8.75
C GLU A 94 1.44 -11.58 -7.85
N ILE A 95 1.37 -10.63 -6.92
CA ILE A 95 0.28 -10.55 -5.95
C ILE A 95 -1.07 -10.25 -6.59
N MET A 96 -1.09 -9.55 -7.72
CA MET A 96 -2.31 -9.27 -8.48
C MET A 96 -3.04 -10.52 -8.95
N SER A 97 -2.34 -11.63 -9.09
CA SER A 97 -2.92 -12.90 -9.55
C SER A 97 -3.69 -13.63 -8.47
N ARG A 98 -3.61 -13.21 -7.22
CA ARG A 98 -4.32 -13.86 -6.12
C ARG A 98 -5.81 -13.53 -6.17
N PRO A 99 -6.71 -14.53 -5.99
CA PRO A 99 -8.15 -14.31 -6.11
C PRO A 99 -8.73 -13.39 -5.02
N ASN A 100 -8.04 -13.27 -3.88
CA ASN A 100 -8.46 -12.43 -2.76
C ASN A 100 -7.92 -11.00 -2.85
N VAL A 101 -7.16 -10.65 -3.90
CA VAL A 101 -6.53 -9.34 -4.08
C VAL A 101 -7.09 -8.65 -5.31
N SER A 102 -7.65 -7.46 -5.13
CA SER A 102 -8.00 -6.54 -6.19
C SER A 102 -7.05 -5.36 -6.11
N LEU A 103 -6.13 -5.26 -7.08
CA LEU A 103 -5.15 -4.18 -7.15
C LEU A 103 -5.45 -3.27 -8.33
N GLY A 104 -5.79 -2.01 -8.04
CA GLY A 104 -5.99 -0.97 -9.04
C GLY A 104 -4.86 0.05 -9.02
N ILE A 105 -4.52 0.57 -10.18
CA ILE A 105 -3.57 1.67 -10.35
C ILE A 105 -4.35 2.88 -10.86
N ILE A 106 -4.18 4.03 -10.23
CA ILE A 106 -4.74 5.29 -10.70
C ILE A 106 -3.69 5.97 -11.57
N PRO A 107 -3.85 5.96 -12.92
CA PRO A 107 -2.85 6.49 -13.82
C PRO A 107 -2.66 8.01 -13.66
N PHE A 108 -1.47 8.51 -13.98
CA PHE A 108 -1.21 9.96 -14.06
C PHE A 108 -2.18 10.68 -14.99
N THR A 109 -2.64 9.99 -16.04
CA THR A 109 -3.52 10.55 -17.06
C THR A 109 -5.02 10.43 -16.73
N ALA A 110 -5.36 9.85 -15.58
CA ALA A 110 -6.76 9.68 -15.18
C ALA A 110 -7.47 11.03 -15.06
N ARG A 111 -8.64 11.13 -15.66
CA ARG A 111 -9.53 12.28 -15.41
C ARG A 111 -10.19 12.08 -14.04
N ARG A 112 -9.89 12.97 -13.13
CA ARG A 112 -10.24 12.79 -11.72
C ARG A 112 -11.57 13.41 -11.37
N THR A 113 -12.35 12.66 -10.62
CA THR A 113 -13.53 13.14 -9.87
C THR A 113 -13.21 13.32 -8.39
N MET A 114 -12.03 12.87 -7.97
CA MET A 114 -11.51 13.02 -6.61
C MET A 114 -10.02 13.29 -6.66
N TRP A 115 -9.55 14.24 -5.85
CA TRP A 115 -8.14 14.59 -5.75
C TRP A 115 -7.32 13.51 -5.01
N PRO A 116 -5.99 13.47 -5.18
CA PRO A 116 -5.13 12.58 -4.40
C PRO A 116 -5.17 12.95 -2.93
N LEU A 117 -5.24 11.91 -2.09
CA LEU A 117 -5.35 12.05 -0.63
C LEU A 117 -4.08 11.54 0.06
N GLU A 118 -4.05 11.69 1.38
CA GLU A 118 -3.16 10.92 2.26
C GLU A 118 -3.47 9.42 2.11
N ALA A 119 -2.42 8.60 2.23
CA ALA A 119 -2.61 7.15 2.26
C ALA A 119 -3.40 6.74 3.49
N PHE A 120 -4.29 5.75 3.34
CA PHE A 120 -5.07 5.24 4.47
C PHE A 120 -5.34 3.74 4.32
N TYR A 121 -5.53 3.11 5.48
CA TYR A 121 -5.91 1.71 5.62
C TYR A 121 -7.26 1.65 6.32
N ALA A 122 -8.26 1.09 5.67
CA ALA A 122 -9.56 0.82 6.30
C ALA A 122 -9.66 -0.67 6.64
N PHE A 123 -9.92 -0.96 7.89
CA PHE A 123 -10.05 -2.30 8.46
C PHE A 123 -11.54 -2.58 8.68
N ASP A 124 -12.16 -3.31 7.76
CA ASP A 124 -13.60 -3.46 7.68
C ASP A 124 -14.28 -2.07 7.64
N ASP A 125 -15.31 -1.87 8.42
CA ASP A 125 -15.97 -0.59 8.66
C ASP A 125 -15.74 -0.07 10.10
N ARG A 126 -14.68 -0.53 10.75
CA ARG A 126 -14.47 -0.35 12.19
C ARG A 126 -13.32 0.58 12.55
N GLN A 127 -12.34 0.68 11.69
CA GLN A 127 -11.16 1.49 11.95
C GLN A 127 -10.50 1.93 10.65
N VAL A 128 -9.97 3.15 10.67
CA VAL A 128 -9.08 3.67 9.61
C VAL A 128 -7.77 4.10 10.26
N ALA A 129 -6.66 3.72 9.66
CA ALA A 129 -5.32 4.17 10.07
C ALA A 129 -4.74 5.10 9.00
N VAL A 130 -4.19 6.21 9.45
CA VAL A 130 -3.48 7.19 8.63
C VAL A 130 -2.13 7.48 9.26
N GLU A 131 -1.05 7.36 8.50
CA GLU A 131 0.28 7.78 8.94
C GLU A 131 0.58 9.21 8.52
N THR A 132 1.00 10.03 9.48
CA THR A 132 1.57 11.36 9.24
C THR A 132 3.08 11.30 9.47
N LEU A 133 3.78 12.41 9.24
CA LEU A 133 5.24 12.46 9.47
C LEU A 133 5.61 12.12 10.92
N THR A 134 4.80 12.52 11.87
CA THR A 134 5.13 12.44 13.30
C THR A 134 4.28 11.45 14.09
N ALA A 135 3.22 10.90 13.50
CA ALA A 135 2.27 10.06 14.24
C ALA A 135 1.48 9.13 13.32
N GLU A 136 1.00 8.04 13.90
CA GLU A 136 -0.07 7.24 13.33
C GLU A 136 -1.40 7.68 13.97
N VAL A 137 -2.39 7.96 13.13
CA VAL A 137 -3.73 8.35 13.58
C VAL A 137 -4.68 7.16 13.36
N ASN A 138 -5.29 6.69 14.44
CA ASN A 138 -6.29 5.63 14.39
C ASN A 138 -7.69 6.23 14.57
N ILE A 139 -8.51 6.12 13.53
CA ILE A 139 -9.85 6.71 13.44
C ILE A 139 -10.86 5.61 13.71
N THR A 140 -11.70 5.82 14.73
CA THR A 140 -12.75 4.89 15.14
C THR A 140 -14.14 5.51 15.16
N ALA A 141 -14.23 6.84 14.95
CA ALA A 141 -15.52 7.52 14.86
C ALA A 141 -16.28 7.09 13.59
N PRO A 142 -17.50 6.56 13.69
CA PRO A 142 -18.22 6.01 12.54
C PRO A 142 -18.41 6.99 11.39
N GLY A 143 -18.65 8.26 11.67
CA GLY A 143 -18.81 9.30 10.65
C GLY A 143 -17.53 9.56 9.85
N GLU A 144 -16.38 9.56 10.51
CA GLU A 144 -15.08 9.73 9.85
C GLU A 144 -14.72 8.48 9.04
N ILE A 145 -14.94 7.29 9.58
CA ILE A 145 -14.75 6.03 8.84
C ILE A 145 -15.59 6.04 7.57
N HIS A 146 -16.85 6.43 7.66
CA HIS A 146 -17.75 6.53 6.51
C HIS A 146 -17.17 7.47 5.43
N THR A 147 -16.57 8.58 5.82
CA THR A 147 -15.95 9.54 4.90
C THR A 147 -14.80 8.90 4.13
N TYR A 148 -13.92 8.13 4.80
CA TYR A 148 -12.82 7.42 4.14
C TYR A 148 -13.32 6.31 3.21
N LEU A 149 -14.34 5.55 3.62
CA LEU A 149 -14.95 4.52 2.77
C LEU A 149 -15.62 5.13 1.54
N LYS A 150 -16.26 6.29 1.69
CA LYS A 150 -16.82 7.05 0.57
C LYS A 150 -15.72 7.53 -0.38
N ALA A 151 -14.60 8.02 0.15
CA ALA A 151 -13.46 8.42 -0.65
C ALA A 151 -12.90 7.24 -1.45
N PHE A 152 -12.72 6.08 -0.83
CA PHE A 152 -12.28 4.86 -1.50
C PHE A 152 -13.24 4.47 -2.64
N ALA A 153 -14.54 4.51 -2.40
CA ALA A 153 -15.56 4.22 -3.40
C ALA A 153 -15.54 5.21 -4.58
N LYS A 154 -15.16 6.47 -4.33
CA LYS A 154 -14.99 7.49 -5.38
C LYS A 154 -13.70 7.34 -6.17
N LEU A 155 -12.64 6.87 -5.54
CA LEU A 155 -11.33 6.65 -6.18
C LEU A 155 -11.32 5.36 -7.01
N SER A 156 -12.03 4.33 -6.61
CA SER A 156 -12.02 3.03 -7.27
C SER A 156 -12.36 3.07 -8.76
N PRO A 157 -13.40 3.81 -9.23
CA PRO A 157 -13.72 3.89 -10.66
C PRO A 157 -12.67 4.63 -11.50
N ILE A 158 -11.79 5.42 -10.88
CA ILE A 158 -10.71 6.15 -11.57
C ILE A 158 -9.52 5.23 -11.86
N ALA A 159 -9.39 4.14 -11.10
CA ALA A 159 -8.31 3.19 -11.23
C ALA A 159 -8.53 2.25 -12.42
N VAL A 160 -7.41 1.81 -13.01
CA VAL A 160 -7.38 0.68 -13.93
C VAL A 160 -7.01 -0.59 -13.20
N HIS A 161 -7.52 -1.72 -13.66
CA HIS A 161 -7.32 -3.05 -13.07
C HIS A 161 -6.85 -4.05 -14.12
N GLY A 162 -6.54 -5.26 -13.72
CA GLY A 162 -6.22 -6.36 -14.65
C GLY A 162 -5.07 -6.03 -15.59
N ALA A 163 -5.28 -6.26 -16.89
CA ALA A 163 -4.26 -6.06 -17.91
C ALA A 163 -3.73 -4.61 -17.97
N ASP A 164 -4.58 -3.61 -17.79
CA ASP A 164 -4.19 -2.21 -17.83
C ASP A 164 -3.35 -1.82 -16.60
N ALA A 165 -3.69 -2.33 -15.43
CA ALA A 165 -2.87 -2.14 -14.23
C ALA A 165 -1.51 -2.84 -14.38
N ARG A 166 -1.47 -4.05 -14.95
CA ARG A 166 -0.23 -4.76 -15.26
C ARG A 166 0.65 -3.97 -16.21
N ALA A 167 0.05 -3.33 -17.22
CA ALA A 167 0.77 -2.48 -18.16
C ALA A 167 1.42 -1.27 -17.46
N CYS A 168 0.73 -0.64 -16.52
CA CYS A 168 1.30 0.44 -15.71
C CYS A 168 2.53 -0.03 -14.92
N ILE A 169 2.43 -1.17 -14.26
CA ILE A 169 3.53 -1.73 -13.47
C ILE A 169 4.70 -2.14 -14.39
N ALA A 170 4.41 -2.74 -15.53
CA ALA A 170 5.43 -3.13 -16.50
C ALA A 170 6.22 -1.93 -17.04
N ARG A 171 5.55 -0.82 -17.36
CA ARG A 171 6.23 0.43 -17.75
C ARG A 171 7.12 0.98 -16.67
N ALA A 172 6.65 0.96 -15.43
CA ALA A 172 7.47 1.37 -14.28
C ALA A 172 8.70 0.48 -14.13
N LEU A 173 8.54 -0.83 -14.28
CA LEU A 173 9.64 -1.80 -14.21
C LEU A 173 10.68 -1.54 -15.30
N GLU A 174 10.27 -1.22 -16.53
CA GLU A 174 11.16 -0.85 -17.62
C GLU A 174 11.96 0.43 -17.33
N SER A 175 11.43 1.34 -16.51
CA SER A 175 12.11 2.57 -16.12
C SER A 175 13.23 2.36 -15.10
N VAL A 176 13.25 1.20 -14.45
CA VAL A 176 14.27 0.85 -13.45
C VAL A 176 15.46 0.20 -14.16
N ARG A 177 16.50 1.00 -14.50
CA ARG A 177 17.72 0.54 -15.18
C ARG A 177 18.94 1.32 -14.68
#